data_612663a2c3b4c29eec26287c89753226
#
_entry.id   612663a2c3b4c29eec26287c89753226
#
_cell.length_a   1.000
_cell.length_b   1.000
_cell.length_c   1.000
_cell.angle_alpha   90.00
_cell.angle_beta   90.00
_cell.angle_gamma   90.00
#
_symmetry.space_group_name_H-M   'P 1'
#
loop_
_entity.id
_entity.type
_entity.pdbx_description
1 polymer ?
#
loop_
_entity_poly.entity_id
_entity_poly.type
_entity_poly.pdbx_seq_one_letter_code
_entity_poly.pdbx_strand_id
1 'polypeptide(L)'
;MARFLLVLKPRAATTAAALIDGLQPLLEALQAEVDHRTSAHLSALLRGGGAEQLRLQLFADVQSKAEGPVLELALMSREPMGRGAPLSRAVFERLLAACASQLPQLDLCFRSDRDGALPA
;
A
#
# COMPACT_ATOMS: atom_id res chain seq x y z
N MET A 1 9.64 5.99 13.42
CA MET A 1 8.53 6.00 12.46
C MET A 1 8.46 4.62 11.80
N ALA A 2 7.31 4.00 11.85
CA ALA A 2 7.11 2.67 11.24
C ALA A 2 6.82 2.80 9.76
N ARG A 3 7.38 1.89 8.95
CA ARG A 3 7.16 1.83 7.51
C ARG A 3 7.08 0.37 7.06
N PHE A 4 6.01 0.05 6.35
CA PHE A 4 5.81 -1.26 5.73
C PHE A 4 5.58 -1.07 4.24
N LEU A 5 6.08 -2.00 3.44
CA LEU A 5 6.10 -1.87 1.99
C LEU A 5 5.61 -3.15 1.31
N LEU A 6 4.79 -2.97 0.27
CA LEU A 6 4.32 -4.04 -0.62
C LEU A 6 4.66 -3.67 -2.05
N VAL A 7 4.96 -4.67 -2.87
CA VAL A 7 5.04 -4.50 -4.33
C VAL A 7 4.10 -5.51 -4.98
N LEU A 8 3.25 -5.00 -5.87
CA LEU A 8 2.24 -5.79 -6.58
C LEU A 8 2.47 -5.66 -8.08
N LYS A 9 2.38 -6.78 -8.79
CA LYS A 9 2.51 -6.81 -10.25
C LYS A 9 1.18 -7.16 -10.90
N PRO A 10 0.75 -6.42 -11.94
CA PRO A 10 -0.45 -6.79 -12.68
C PRO A 10 -0.21 -8.06 -13.48
N ARG A 11 -1.25 -8.91 -13.57
CA ARG A 11 -1.22 -10.15 -14.37
C ARG A 11 -1.38 -9.87 -15.85
N ALA A 12 -1.98 -8.75 -16.21
CA ALA A 12 -2.24 -8.39 -17.60
C ALA A 12 -1.67 -7.01 -17.88
N ALA A 13 -1.47 -6.69 -19.14
CA ALA A 13 -1.01 -5.37 -19.56
C ALA A 13 -1.95 -4.27 -19.06
N THR A 14 -1.39 -3.21 -18.51
CA THR A 14 -2.17 -2.10 -17.97
C THR A 14 -1.33 -0.82 -18.00
N THR A 15 -1.91 0.28 -17.55
CA THR A 15 -1.24 1.58 -17.47
C THR A 15 -1.14 2.03 -16.01
N ALA A 16 -0.26 3.00 -15.75
CA ALA A 16 -0.16 3.61 -14.42
C ALA A 16 -1.51 4.19 -13.99
N ALA A 17 -2.17 4.93 -14.86
CA ALA A 17 -3.47 5.54 -14.55
C ALA A 17 -4.52 4.48 -14.18
N ALA A 18 -4.56 3.37 -14.91
CA ALA A 18 -5.50 2.29 -14.62
C ALA A 18 -5.21 1.63 -13.27
N LEU A 19 -3.93 1.46 -12.91
CA LEU A 19 -3.57 0.93 -11.60
C LEU A 19 -4.00 1.85 -10.47
N ILE A 20 -3.81 3.15 -10.61
CA ILE A 20 -4.24 4.13 -9.59
C ILE A 20 -5.77 4.16 -9.51
N ASP A 21 -6.47 4.21 -10.64
CA ASP A 21 -7.93 4.21 -10.67
C ASP A 21 -8.49 2.92 -10.04
N GLY A 22 -7.82 1.81 -10.22
CA GLY A 22 -8.23 0.51 -9.69
C GLY A 22 -8.10 0.37 -8.17
N LEU A 23 -7.51 1.35 -7.48
CA LEU A 23 -7.34 1.31 -6.03
C LEU A 23 -8.61 1.67 -5.25
N GLN A 24 -9.66 2.17 -5.91
CA GLN A 24 -10.87 2.61 -5.21
C GLN A 24 -11.47 1.56 -4.26
N PRO A 25 -11.64 0.28 -4.66
CA PRO A 25 -12.17 -0.73 -3.74
C PRO A 25 -11.26 -0.94 -2.52
N LEU A 26 -9.95 -0.89 -2.69
CA LEU A 26 -9.00 -1.01 -1.60
C LEU A 26 -9.13 0.17 -0.62
N LEU A 27 -9.21 1.39 -1.16
CA LEU A 27 -9.35 2.59 -0.33
C LEU A 27 -10.63 2.56 0.49
N GLU A 28 -11.73 2.10 -0.11
CA GLU A 28 -13.00 1.95 0.60
C GLU A 28 -12.91 0.91 1.70
N ALA A 29 -12.28 -0.24 1.42
CA ALA A 29 -12.12 -1.32 2.41
C ALA A 29 -11.28 -0.88 3.60
N LEU A 30 -10.32 0.02 3.40
CA LEU A 30 -9.45 0.54 4.46
C LEU A 30 -9.97 1.81 5.12
N GLN A 31 -11.11 2.32 4.67
CA GLN A 31 -11.64 3.61 5.13
C GLN A 31 -10.61 4.73 4.94
N ALA A 32 -9.94 4.73 3.79
CA ALA A 32 -8.90 5.69 3.48
C ALA A 32 -9.49 6.93 2.82
N GLU A 33 -8.97 8.09 3.21
CA GLU A 33 -9.33 9.37 2.64
C GLU A 33 -8.18 9.89 1.79
N VAL A 34 -8.40 10.02 0.49
CA VAL A 34 -7.36 10.48 -0.45
C VAL A 34 -7.08 11.96 -0.20
N ASP A 35 -5.82 12.31 0.02
CA ASP A 35 -5.39 13.70 0.19
C ASP A 35 -4.55 14.22 -0.98
N HIS A 36 -4.04 13.34 -1.84
CA HIS A 36 -3.31 13.71 -3.04
C HIS A 36 -3.38 12.60 -4.07
N ARG A 37 -3.49 12.97 -5.34
CA ARG A 37 -3.58 11.99 -6.43
C ARG A 37 -3.03 12.56 -7.73
N THR A 38 -2.23 11.76 -8.44
CA THR A 38 -1.81 11.99 -9.81
C THR A 38 -2.06 10.73 -10.63
N SER A 39 -1.66 10.71 -11.90
CA SER A 39 -1.82 9.52 -12.75
C SER A 39 -0.90 8.35 -12.36
N ALA A 40 0.11 8.59 -11.52
CA ALA A 40 1.07 7.56 -11.13
C ALA A 40 1.31 7.51 -9.62
N HIS A 41 0.62 8.33 -8.84
CA HIS A 41 0.81 8.44 -7.40
C HIS A 41 -0.50 8.75 -6.70
N LEU A 42 -0.65 8.22 -5.48
CA LEU A 42 -1.78 8.53 -4.64
C LEU A 42 -1.32 8.47 -3.18
N SER A 43 -1.80 9.40 -2.36
CA SER A 43 -1.64 9.31 -0.91
C SER A 43 -2.99 9.45 -0.23
N ALA A 44 -3.14 8.75 0.90
CA ALA A 44 -4.39 8.73 1.64
C ALA A 44 -4.12 8.59 3.13
N LEU A 45 -5.02 9.18 3.93
CA LEU A 45 -5.02 9.01 5.38
C LEU A 45 -5.98 7.88 5.72
N LEU A 46 -5.52 6.97 6.58
CA LEU A 46 -6.36 5.89 7.09
C LEU A 46 -7.16 6.39 8.27
N ARG A 47 -8.46 6.06 8.27
CA ARG A 47 -9.41 6.45 9.33
C ARG A 47 -9.88 5.20 10.05
N GLY A 48 -10.27 5.35 11.31
CA GLY A 48 -10.80 4.25 12.12
C GLY A 48 -9.71 3.36 12.71
N GLY A 49 -10.09 2.51 13.66
CA GLY A 49 -9.21 1.53 14.29
C GLY A 49 -8.01 2.13 15.04
N GLY A 50 -8.07 3.38 15.48
CA GLY A 50 -6.94 4.05 16.12
C GLY A 50 -5.89 4.58 15.13
N ALA A 51 -6.10 4.40 13.84
CA ALA A 51 -5.15 4.81 12.81
C ALA A 51 -4.87 6.32 12.82
N GLU A 52 -5.86 7.13 13.17
CA GLU A 52 -5.74 8.59 13.20
C GLU A 52 -4.71 9.05 14.22
N GLN A 53 -4.64 8.40 15.38
CA GLN A 53 -3.70 8.74 16.45
C GLN A 53 -2.25 8.46 16.01
N LEU A 54 -2.05 7.44 15.21
CA LEU A 54 -0.74 7.05 14.70
C LEU A 54 -0.35 7.78 13.43
N ARG A 55 -1.24 8.60 12.90
CA ARG A 55 -1.03 9.28 11.61
C ARG A 55 -0.67 8.29 10.50
N LEU A 56 -1.43 7.19 10.42
CA LEU A 56 -1.22 6.18 9.39
C LEU A 56 -1.59 6.73 8.02
N GLN A 57 -0.62 6.66 7.11
CA GLN A 57 -0.78 7.10 5.73
C GLN A 57 -0.43 5.96 4.78
N LEU A 58 -1.21 5.85 3.72
CA LEU A 58 -0.95 4.93 2.62
C LEU A 58 -0.44 5.74 1.43
N PHE A 59 0.69 5.31 0.87
CA PHE A 59 1.25 5.87 -0.35
C PHE A 59 1.23 4.79 -1.43
N ALA A 60 0.72 5.14 -2.60
CA ALA A 60 0.72 4.26 -3.76
C ALA A 60 1.51 4.92 -4.87
N ASP A 61 2.50 4.23 -5.39
CA ASP A 61 3.34 4.71 -6.48
C ASP A 61 3.40 3.67 -7.57
N VAL A 62 3.26 4.09 -8.82
CA VAL A 62 3.45 3.20 -9.96
C VAL A 62 4.85 3.43 -10.52
N GLN A 63 5.65 2.35 -10.51
CA GLN A 63 7.00 2.34 -11.05
C GLN A 63 6.97 1.75 -12.45
N SER A 64 7.60 2.42 -13.41
CA SER A 64 7.74 1.89 -14.76
C SER A 64 8.97 0.99 -14.80
N LYS A 65 8.74 -0.29 -15.07
CA LYS A 65 9.80 -1.30 -15.22
C LYS A 65 9.86 -1.77 -16.67
N ALA A 66 10.94 -2.45 -17.03
CA ALA A 66 11.10 -3.00 -18.39
C ALA A 66 9.96 -3.97 -18.75
N GLU A 67 9.41 -4.68 -17.78
CA GLU A 67 8.33 -5.65 -17.93
C GLU A 67 6.95 -5.03 -17.85
N GLY A 68 6.85 -3.74 -17.60
CA GLY A 68 5.60 -3.02 -17.42
C GLY A 68 5.50 -2.34 -16.07
N PRO A 69 4.38 -1.66 -15.78
CA PRO A 69 4.22 -0.95 -14.52
C PRO A 69 4.05 -1.91 -13.33
N VAL A 70 4.61 -1.54 -12.20
CA VAL A 70 4.38 -2.23 -10.92
C VAL A 70 3.83 -1.23 -9.92
N LEU A 71 2.99 -1.71 -9.01
CA LEU A 71 2.40 -0.89 -7.96
C LEU A 71 3.15 -1.12 -6.65
N GLU A 72 3.65 -0.03 -6.05
CA GLU A 72 4.29 -0.04 -4.76
C GLU A 72 3.36 0.62 -3.75
N LEU A 73 3.03 -0.09 -2.68
CA LEU A 73 2.22 0.45 -1.58
C LEU A 73 3.10 0.56 -0.34
N ALA A 74 3.14 1.75 0.25
CA ALA A 74 3.87 1.99 1.49
C ALA A 74 2.88 2.45 2.57
N LEU A 75 2.94 1.79 3.73
CA LEU A 75 2.19 2.19 4.91
C LEU A 75 3.17 2.82 5.89
N MET A 76 2.92 4.07 6.28
CA MET A 76 3.78 4.80 7.21
C MET A 76 2.98 5.30 8.40
N SER A 77 3.60 5.29 9.57
CA SER A 77 2.99 5.77 10.80
C SER A 77 4.01 6.44 11.69
N ARG A 78 3.52 7.11 12.74
CA ARG A 78 4.36 7.69 13.79
C ARG A 78 4.70 6.71 14.90
N GLU A 79 4.26 5.46 14.79
CA GLU A 79 4.55 4.44 15.80
C GLU A 79 6.05 4.10 15.79
N PRO A 80 6.71 4.07 16.97
CA PRO A 80 8.12 3.68 17.03
C PRO A 80 8.32 2.21 16.62
N MET A 81 9.43 1.92 15.96
CA MET A 81 9.77 0.56 15.52
C MET A 81 10.39 -0.31 16.63
N GLY A 82 10.72 0.26 17.78
CA GLY A 82 11.47 -0.45 18.84
C GLY A 82 10.82 -1.73 19.34
N ARG A 83 9.49 -1.87 19.22
CA ARG A 83 8.75 -3.08 19.59
C ARG A 83 8.08 -3.74 18.38
N GLY A 84 8.58 -3.49 17.18
CA GLY A 84 8.03 -4.04 15.96
C GLY A 84 6.76 -3.35 15.48
N ALA A 85 6.43 -2.19 16.04
CA ALA A 85 5.26 -1.37 15.67
C ALA A 85 3.98 -2.21 15.57
N PRO A 86 3.50 -2.83 16.68
CA PRO A 86 2.40 -3.79 16.63
C PRO A 86 1.09 -3.21 16.12
N LEU A 87 0.80 -1.94 16.38
CA LEU A 87 -0.44 -1.31 15.91
C LEU A 87 -0.40 -1.09 14.40
N SER A 88 0.73 -0.60 13.89
CA SER A 88 0.92 -0.41 12.44
C SER A 88 0.97 -1.74 11.72
N ARG A 89 1.58 -2.77 12.34
CA ARG A 89 1.60 -4.13 11.78
C ARG A 89 0.19 -4.70 11.65
N ALA A 90 -0.68 -4.45 12.62
CA ALA A 90 -2.08 -4.90 12.55
C ALA A 90 -2.79 -4.26 11.35
N VAL A 91 -2.55 -2.98 11.09
CA VAL A 91 -3.10 -2.30 9.91
C VAL A 91 -2.48 -2.84 8.62
N PHE A 92 -1.19 -3.15 8.64
CA PHE A 92 -0.51 -3.76 7.50
C PHE A 92 -1.11 -5.13 7.15
N GLU A 93 -1.45 -5.95 8.15
CA GLU A 93 -2.14 -7.23 7.94
C GLU A 93 -3.52 -7.01 7.28
N ARG A 94 -4.25 -5.98 7.70
CA ARG A 94 -5.51 -5.59 7.06
C ARG A 94 -5.29 -5.15 5.61
N LEU A 95 -4.23 -4.42 5.34
CA LEU A 95 -3.86 -4.00 3.99
C LEU A 95 -3.59 -5.23 3.10
N LEU A 96 -2.84 -6.21 3.61
CA LEU A 96 -2.57 -7.45 2.88
C LEU A 96 -3.85 -8.20 2.53
N ALA A 97 -4.75 -8.37 3.51
CA ALA A 97 -6.02 -9.03 3.29
C ALA A 97 -6.90 -8.29 2.29
N ALA A 98 -6.94 -6.96 2.40
CA ALA A 98 -7.73 -6.12 1.50
C ALA A 98 -7.17 -6.17 0.07
N CYS A 99 -5.85 -6.20 -0.12
CA CYS A 99 -5.26 -6.37 -1.44
C CYS A 99 -5.66 -7.71 -2.06
N ALA A 100 -5.62 -8.78 -1.28
CA ALA A 100 -6.00 -10.10 -1.78
C ALA A 100 -7.47 -10.17 -2.21
N SER A 101 -8.36 -9.51 -1.47
CA SER A 101 -9.79 -9.54 -1.75
C SER A 101 -10.23 -8.50 -2.79
N GLN A 102 -9.64 -7.31 -2.79
CA GLN A 102 -10.08 -6.19 -3.63
C GLN A 102 -9.28 -6.00 -4.91
N LEU A 103 -8.05 -6.54 -4.96
CA LEU A 103 -7.16 -6.42 -6.11
C LEU A 103 -6.70 -7.80 -6.60
N PRO A 104 -7.64 -8.71 -6.94
CA PRO A 104 -7.28 -10.08 -7.30
C PRO A 104 -6.49 -10.20 -8.62
N GLN A 105 -6.51 -9.16 -9.45
CA GLN A 105 -5.77 -9.09 -10.71
C GLN A 105 -4.30 -8.72 -10.53
N LEU A 106 -3.87 -8.41 -9.30
CA LEU A 106 -2.49 -8.08 -8.99
C LEU A 106 -1.88 -9.19 -8.15
N ASP A 107 -0.62 -9.53 -8.45
CA ASP A 107 0.13 -10.52 -7.69
C ASP A 107 1.08 -9.83 -6.70
N LEU A 108 1.04 -10.24 -5.45
CA LEU A 108 1.99 -9.78 -4.44
C LEU A 108 3.35 -10.41 -4.71
N CYS A 109 4.37 -9.58 -4.97
CA CYS A 109 5.72 -10.06 -5.26
C CYS A 109 6.75 -9.66 -4.22
N PHE A 110 6.42 -8.76 -3.30
CA PHE A 110 7.33 -8.33 -2.23
C PHE A 110 6.54 -7.82 -1.03
N ARG A 111 6.98 -8.17 0.19
CA ARG A 111 6.50 -7.56 1.43
C ARG A 111 7.68 -7.39 2.39
N SER A 112 7.83 -6.17 2.90
CA SER A 112 9.00 -5.80 3.70
C SER A 112 9.10 -6.54 5.05
N ASP A 113 7.96 -6.98 5.62
CA ASP A 113 7.94 -7.72 6.88
C ASP A 113 8.39 -9.18 6.73
N ARG A 114 8.38 -9.70 5.51
CA ARG A 114 8.77 -11.09 5.19
C ARG A 114 10.09 -11.15 4.43
N ASP A 115 10.25 -10.27 3.43
CA ASP A 115 11.32 -10.38 2.44
C ASP A 115 12.49 -9.44 2.70
N GLY A 116 12.42 -8.62 3.77
CA GLY A 116 13.49 -7.71 4.15
C GLY A 116 13.49 -6.40 3.37
N ALA A 117 14.68 -5.85 3.12
CA ALA A 117 14.81 -4.60 2.40
C ALA A 117 14.54 -4.80 0.91
N LEU A 118 14.04 -3.74 0.24
CA LEU A 118 13.86 -3.77 -1.21
C LEU A 118 15.21 -4.02 -1.89
N PRO A 119 15.26 -4.89 -2.90
CA PRO A 119 16.46 -5.04 -3.72
C PRO A 119 16.81 -3.72 -4.40
N ALA A 120 18.08 -3.45 -4.47
CA ALA A 120 18.58 -2.25 -5.13
C ALA A 120 18.30 -2.27 -6.64
#